data_8305aa754e2d8a9d489db4e7a398d4fe
#
_entry.id   8305aa754e2d8a9d489db4e7a398d4fe
#
_cell.length_a   1.000
_cell.length_b   1.000
_cell.length_c   1.000
_cell.angle_alpha   90.00
_cell.angle_beta   90.00
_cell.angle_gamma   90.00
#
_symmetry.space_group_name_H-M   'P 1'
#
loop_
_entity.id
_entity.type
_entity.pdbx_description
1 polymer ?
#
loop_
_entity_poly.entity_id
_entity_poly.type
_entity_poly.pdbx_seq_one_letter_code
_entity_poly.pdbx_strand_id
1 'polypeptide(L)'
;MMKTFSRREFIKLCGLSFLGLALPDKLLSSLTYFDEVQESIAILGRVTLSGHRLYKEPDTRSDVLEEMNMDSVREITGATISEDNSAANRIWYELDGQGYAHSSRIQPVTRKLNKITLSIPEKGCLGEVTVPYANAYTSMDPDRSIAHRFYYASTFWVMDRLVDSGGTVWYKLLDDYYYQSFYVHGIYIRMVPDSELTAISPDVSFEDKKIVVDLGKQSLTAYEREKPVFMARISSGVRLSDGGFATPKGYYRTTSKRPCRHMVSPPSEYGSGFDLPGVPWVSYFTSEGIALHGAYWHNNFGVPSSHGCVNMTPQAAKWVYRWTDPNVPPENYYYAGSYGTRIVIQ
;
A
#
# COMPACT_ATOMS: atom_id res chain seq x y z
N MET A 1 22.94 -18.68 13.31
CA MET A 1 23.43 -18.46 11.92
C MET A 1 22.37 -17.66 11.18
N MET A 2 22.60 -16.35 11.00
CA MET A 2 21.64 -15.45 10.32
C MET A 2 21.36 -15.95 8.90
N LYS A 3 20.08 -16.09 8.54
CA LYS A 3 19.69 -16.35 7.15
C LYS A 3 19.75 -15.04 6.38
N THR A 4 20.77 -14.87 5.58
CA THR A 4 20.85 -13.82 4.55
C THR A 4 20.21 -14.33 3.26
N PHE A 5 19.38 -13.50 2.66
CA PHE A 5 18.74 -13.81 1.38
C PHE A 5 19.45 -13.01 0.28
N SER A 6 19.79 -13.69 -0.79
CA SER A 6 20.31 -13.05 -2.00
C SER A 6 19.23 -12.12 -2.60
N ARG A 7 19.64 -11.15 -3.43
CA ARG A 7 18.72 -10.25 -4.15
C ARG A 7 17.61 -11.00 -4.88
N ARG A 8 17.93 -12.16 -5.47
CA ARG A 8 16.96 -13.02 -6.19
C ARG A 8 15.98 -13.70 -5.24
N GLU A 9 16.43 -14.15 -4.08
CA GLU A 9 15.58 -14.72 -3.03
C GLU A 9 14.76 -13.63 -2.35
N PHE A 10 15.30 -12.42 -2.21
CA PHE A 10 14.58 -11.27 -1.70
C PHE A 10 13.45 -10.83 -2.65
N ILE A 11 13.69 -10.78 -3.96
CA ILE A 11 12.64 -10.52 -4.96
C ILE A 11 11.55 -11.59 -4.88
N LYS A 12 11.93 -12.86 -4.74
CA LYS A 12 11.00 -13.96 -4.48
C LYS A 12 10.29 -13.79 -3.13
N LEU A 13 10.97 -13.32 -2.09
CA LEU A 13 10.39 -13.04 -0.77
C LEU A 13 9.47 -11.82 -0.81
N CYS A 14 9.83 -10.75 -1.51
CA CYS A 14 8.95 -9.61 -1.76
C CYS A 14 7.76 -10.01 -2.63
N GLY A 15 7.94 -10.85 -3.63
CA GLY A 15 6.86 -11.53 -4.34
C GLY A 15 6.04 -12.46 -3.44
N LEU A 16 6.66 -13.10 -2.44
CA LEU A 16 6.07 -14.01 -1.45
C LEU A 16 5.62 -13.29 -0.16
N SER A 17 6.03 -12.07 0.11
CA SER A 17 5.42 -11.24 1.18
C SER A 17 3.99 -10.84 0.82
N PHE A 18 3.57 -11.14 -0.41
CA PHE A 18 2.15 -11.28 -0.78
C PHE A 18 1.48 -12.47 -0.11
N LEU A 19 2.25 -13.51 0.28
CA LEU A 19 1.80 -14.76 0.87
C LEU A 19 2.55 -14.98 2.20
N GLY A 20 2.40 -14.06 3.12
CA GLY A 20 3.16 -14.01 4.37
C GLY A 20 2.87 -15.11 5.39
N LEU A 21 3.02 -16.39 5.00
CA LEU A 21 3.14 -17.56 5.89
C LEU A 21 3.82 -18.70 5.14
N ALA A 22 4.55 -19.56 5.85
CA ALA A 22 5.16 -20.76 5.31
C ALA A 22 4.10 -21.62 4.59
N LEU A 23 4.12 -21.59 3.26
CA LEU A 23 3.33 -22.49 2.44
C LEU A 23 3.94 -23.92 2.52
N PRO A 24 3.12 -24.97 2.55
CA PRO A 24 3.62 -26.33 2.35
C PRO A 24 4.34 -26.45 0.99
N ASP A 25 5.44 -27.19 0.95
CA ASP A 25 6.35 -27.34 -0.22
C ASP A 25 5.66 -27.67 -1.56
N LYS A 26 4.45 -28.17 -1.54
CA LYS A 26 3.67 -28.52 -2.74
C LYS A 26 3.05 -27.32 -3.50
N LEU A 27 3.01 -26.11 -2.90
CA LEU A 27 2.52 -24.91 -3.57
C LEU A 27 3.65 -24.09 -4.22
N LEU A 28 4.90 -24.36 -3.88
CA LEU A 28 6.05 -23.68 -4.50
C LEU A 28 6.26 -24.09 -5.98
N SER A 29 5.78 -25.25 -6.39
CA SER A 29 5.99 -25.76 -7.77
C SER A 29 5.07 -25.11 -8.81
N SER A 30 4.02 -24.38 -8.40
CA SER A 30 3.12 -23.67 -9.33
C SER A 30 3.52 -22.22 -9.59
N LEU A 31 4.59 -21.72 -8.95
CA LEU A 31 5.07 -20.35 -9.07
C LEU A 31 6.17 -20.16 -10.14
N THR A 32 6.42 -21.15 -10.97
CA THR A 32 7.46 -21.10 -12.02
C THR A 32 7.07 -20.29 -13.26
N TYR A 33 5.93 -19.60 -13.27
CA TYR A 33 5.45 -18.84 -14.44
C TYR A 33 5.86 -17.35 -14.46
N PHE A 34 6.75 -16.89 -13.59
CA PHE A 34 7.25 -15.50 -13.58
C PHE A 34 8.69 -15.35 -14.08
N ASP A 35 9.16 -16.22 -14.93
CA ASP A 35 10.56 -16.27 -15.40
C ASP A 35 10.73 -15.89 -16.88
N GLU A 36 10.12 -14.76 -17.32
CA GLU A 36 10.52 -14.15 -18.61
C GLU A 36 10.63 -12.62 -18.51
N VAL A 37 11.87 -12.16 -18.64
CA VAL A 37 12.30 -10.79 -19.00
C VAL A 37 11.82 -9.69 -18.05
N GLN A 38 12.43 -9.58 -16.88
CA GLN A 38 12.52 -8.29 -16.18
C GLN A 38 13.99 -7.85 -16.20
N GLU A 39 14.28 -6.76 -16.95
CA GLU A 39 15.43 -5.92 -16.65
C GLU A 39 15.47 -5.73 -15.13
N SER A 40 16.64 -5.92 -14.51
CA SER A 40 16.77 -5.87 -13.05
C SER A 40 16.51 -4.46 -12.54
N ILE A 41 15.25 -4.12 -12.39
CA ILE A 41 14.85 -2.85 -11.75
C ILE A 41 15.35 -2.89 -10.30
N ALA A 42 16.20 -1.93 -9.94
CA ALA A 42 16.68 -1.79 -8.57
C ALA A 42 15.49 -1.62 -7.61
N ILE A 43 15.46 -2.42 -6.54
CA ILE A 43 14.50 -2.21 -5.46
C ILE A 43 15.08 -1.15 -4.56
N LEU A 44 14.32 -0.07 -4.37
CA LEU A 44 14.71 1.04 -3.52
C LEU A 44 13.91 0.97 -2.22
N GLY A 45 14.50 1.48 -1.14
CA GLY A 45 13.83 1.70 0.13
C GLY A 45 13.61 3.20 0.35
N ARG A 46 12.35 3.63 0.44
CA ARG A 46 12.01 4.99 0.87
C ARG A 46 11.80 5.02 2.38
N VAL A 47 12.50 5.92 3.07
CA VAL A 47 12.30 6.18 4.49
C VAL A 47 10.96 6.88 4.69
N THR A 48 10.07 6.30 5.50
CA THR A 48 8.70 6.82 5.68
C THR A 48 8.54 7.80 6.84
N LEU A 49 9.55 7.90 7.71
CA LEU A 49 9.55 8.81 8.86
C LEU A 49 11.00 9.18 9.23
N SER A 50 11.25 10.46 9.51
CA SER A 50 12.58 10.94 9.97
C SER A 50 13.02 10.29 11.27
N GLY A 51 14.34 10.27 11.51
CA GLY A 51 14.95 9.67 12.69
C GLY A 51 15.06 8.13 12.59
N HIS A 52 14.88 7.55 11.39
CA HIS A 52 15.13 6.13 11.19
C HIS A 52 16.62 5.86 11.07
N ARG A 53 17.12 4.85 11.79
CA ARG A 53 18.56 4.62 11.93
C ARG A 53 19.06 3.51 11.02
N LEU A 54 20.23 3.72 10.46
CA LEU A 54 21.06 2.72 9.80
C LEU A 54 22.05 2.18 10.84
N TYR A 55 22.13 0.87 11.00
CA TYR A 55 22.98 0.17 11.95
C TYR A 55 24.04 -0.64 11.22
N LYS A 56 25.16 -0.88 11.89
CA LYS A 56 26.23 -1.73 11.37
C LYS A 56 25.78 -3.19 11.20
N GLU A 57 24.97 -3.68 12.14
CA GLU A 57 24.40 -5.02 12.17
C GLU A 57 22.87 -4.95 12.29
N PRO A 58 22.11 -6.00 11.92
CA PRO A 58 20.64 -6.00 12.01
C PRO A 58 20.13 -6.18 13.45
N ASP A 59 20.58 -5.31 14.32
CA ASP A 59 20.28 -5.27 15.77
C ASP A 59 20.26 -3.80 16.21
N THR A 60 19.21 -3.39 16.93
CA THR A 60 19.09 -2.02 17.48
C THR A 60 20.14 -1.66 18.54
N ARG A 61 20.86 -2.65 19.07
CA ARG A 61 21.97 -2.48 20.02
C ARG A 61 23.32 -2.28 19.33
N SER A 62 23.38 -2.49 18.02
CA SER A 62 24.58 -2.28 17.21
C SER A 62 24.89 -0.78 17.03
N ASP A 63 26.11 -0.48 16.60
CA ASP A 63 26.55 0.88 16.30
C ASP A 63 25.61 1.52 15.26
N VAL A 64 25.19 2.75 15.53
CA VAL A 64 24.41 3.58 14.60
C VAL A 64 25.39 4.24 13.65
N LEU A 65 25.22 3.99 12.36
CA LEU A 65 26.04 4.58 11.29
C LEU A 65 25.48 5.92 10.81
N GLU A 66 24.15 6.03 10.73
CA GLU A 66 23.47 7.19 10.20
C GLU A 66 22.05 7.30 10.78
N GLU A 67 21.54 8.51 10.89
CA GLU A 67 20.12 8.79 11.11
C GLU A 67 19.52 9.39 9.84
N MET A 68 18.55 8.69 9.25
CA MET A 68 17.98 9.00 7.94
C MET A 68 16.74 9.89 8.07
N ASN A 69 16.61 10.83 7.14
CA ASN A 69 15.44 11.69 7.04
C ASN A 69 14.30 11.02 6.24
N MET A 70 13.07 11.44 6.52
CA MET A 70 11.90 11.09 5.70
C MET A 70 12.17 11.39 4.22
N ASP A 71 11.68 10.51 3.35
CA ASP A 71 11.83 10.55 1.90
C ASP A 71 13.28 10.31 1.39
N SER A 72 14.25 10.03 2.27
CA SER A 72 15.52 9.45 1.81
C SER A 72 15.25 8.15 1.05
N VAL A 73 15.90 7.99 -0.10
CA VAL A 73 15.74 6.81 -0.98
C VAL A 73 17.11 6.16 -1.16
N ARG A 74 17.20 4.88 -0.78
CA ARG A 74 18.45 4.07 -0.81
C ARG A 74 18.18 2.77 -1.55
N GLU A 75 19.21 2.17 -2.13
CA GLU A 75 19.07 0.85 -2.74
C GLU A 75 18.94 -0.23 -1.66
N ILE A 76 17.95 -1.12 -1.78
CA ILE A 76 17.88 -2.33 -0.96
C ILE A 76 18.75 -3.40 -1.63
N THR A 77 19.91 -3.66 -1.05
CA THR A 77 20.89 -4.64 -1.56
C THR A 77 20.67 -6.04 -0.99
N GLY A 78 19.98 -6.12 0.16
CA GLY A 78 19.69 -7.39 0.82
C GLY A 78 18.59 -7.28 1.88
N ALA A 79 18.20 -8.44 2.40
CA ALA A 79 17.31 -8.52 3.55
C ALA A 79 17.76 -9.66 4.48
N THR A 80 17.53 -9.50 5.76
CA THR A 80 17.81 -10.52 6.77
C THR A 80 16.71 -10.55 7.83
N ILE A 81 16.63 -11.66 8.56
CA ILE A 81 15.69 -11.84 9.66
C ILE A 81 16.50 -11.84 10.95
N SER A 82 16.22 -10.90 11.84
CA SER A 82 16.82 -10.84 13.17
C SER A 82 16.56 -12.12 13.98
N GLU A 83 17.50 -12.49 14.83
CA GLU A 83 17.37 -13.61 15.77
C GLU A 83 16.45 -13.29 16.97
N ASP A 84 16.07 -12.03 17.16
CA ASP A 84 15.13 -11.63 18.21
C ASP A 84 13.71 -12.17 17.91
N ASN A 85 13.37 -13.29 18.54
CA ASN A 85 12.07 -13.94 18.41
C ASN A 85 10.93 -13.21 19.15
N SER A 86 11.23 -12.19 19.94
CA SER A 86 10.21 -11.40 20.64
C SER A 86 9.58 -10.34 19.76
N ALA A 87 10.26 -9.91 18.70
CA ALA A 87 9.78 -8.89 17.77
C ALA A 87 8.78 -9.48 16.75
N ALA A 88 7.61 -8.87 16.60
CA ALA A 88 6.60 -9.26 15.63
C ALA A 88 7.06 -9.01 14.17
N ASN A 89 7.80 -7.93 13.94
CA ASN A 89 8.50 -7.67 12.69
C ASN A 89 10.01 -7.84 12.92
N ARG A 90 10.62 -8.81 12.25
CA ARG A 90 12.03 -9.20 12.38
C ARG A 90 12.84 -8.89 11.13
N ILE A 91 12.24 -8.23 10.13
CA ILE A 91 12.86 -8.00 8.84
C ILE A 91 13.75 -6.75 8.90
N TRP A 92 14.97 -6.88 8.41
CA TRP A 92 15.94 -5.81 8.24
C TRP A 92 16.38 -5.75 6.79
N TYR A 93 16.51 -4.55 6.27
CA TYR A 93 17.04 -4.31 4.91
C TYR A 93 18.46 -3.83 5.00
N GLU A 94 19.32 -4.41 4.18
CA GLU A 94 20.63 -3.87 3.89
C GLU A 94 20.47 -2.74 2.87
N LEU A 95 21.00 -1.57 3.19
CA LEU A 95 20.87 -0.38 2.37
C LEU A 95 22.24 0.01 1.80
N ASP A 96 22.32 0.14 0.47
CA ASP A 96 23.51 0.50 -0.33
C ASP A 96 24.75 -0.38 -0.02
N GLY A 97 24.57 -1.55 0.58
CA GLY A 97 25.67 -2.40 1.07
C GLY A 97 26.45 -1.79 2.25
N GLN A 98 25.93 -0.76 2.91
CA GLN A 98 26.63 -0.02 3.97
C GLN A 98 26.20 -0.41 5.37
N GLY A 99 24.97 -0.89 5.55
CA GLY A 99 24.43 -1.25 6.86
C GLY A 99 22.97 -1.66 6.79
N TYR A 100 22.36 -1.83 7.96
CA TYR A 100 21.04 -2.41 8.11
C TYR A 100 20.05 -1.41 8.72
N ALA A 101 18.85 -1.34 8.14
CA ALA A 101 17.73 -0.60 8.70
C ALA A 101 16.55 -1.55 8.96
N HIS A 102 15.87 -1.37 10.10
CA HIS A 102 14.67 -2.16 10.38
C HIS A 102 13.56 -1.82 9.38
N SER A 103 12.91 -2.84 8.81
CA SER A 103 11.99 -2.67 7.68
C SER A 103 10.74 -1.83 7.99
N SER A 104 10.37 -1.66 9.24
CA SER A 104 9.12 -1.01 9.68
C SER A 104 8.87 0.37 9.08
N ARG A 105 9.93 1.14 8.84
CA ARG A 105 9.90 2.50 8.28
C ARG A 105 10.59 2.62 6.93
N ILE A 106 10.82 1.51 6.25
CA ILE A 106 11.36 1.46 4.90
C ILE A 106 10.30 0.89 3.97
N GLN A 107 9.70 1.71 3.14
CA GLN A 107 8.80 1.24 2.09
C GLN A 107 9.64 0.75 0.90
N PRO A 108 9.56 -0.54 0.51
CA PRO A 108 10.13 -0.99 -0.75
C PRO A 108 9.41 -0.33 -1.92
N VAL A 109 10.17 0.29 -2.82
CA VAL A 109 9.66 1.04 -3.96
C VAL A 109 10.49 0.77 -5.20
N THR A 110 9.95 1.10 -6.37
CA THR A 110 10.71 1.18 -7.61
C THR A 110 10.71 2.61 -8.13
N ARG A 111 11.54 2.91 -9.12
CA ARG A 111 11.51 4.16 -9.86
C ARG A 111 11.26 3.86 -11.32
N LYS A 112 10.01 4.00 -11.74
CA LYS A 112 9.60 3.80 -13.12
C LYS A 112 8.96 5.06 -13.67
N LEU A 113 9.55 5.63 -14.72
CA LEU A 113 8.93 6.71 -15.47
C LEU A 113 8.01 6.12 -16.54
N ASN A 114 6.91 6.79 -16.79
CA ASN A 114 5.85 6.29 -17.65
C ASN A 114 5.79 7.03 -18.97
N LYS A 115 5.32 6.34 -20.00
CA LYS A 115 4.88 7.00 -21.24
C LYS A 115 3.63 7.82 -20.94
N ILE A 116 3.58 9.01 -21.49
CA ILE A 116 2.44 9.90 -21.34
C ILE A 116 1.23 9.34 -22.10
N THR A 117 0.12 9.21 -21.39
CA THR A 117 -1.18 8.89 -22.02
C THR A 117 -1.69 10.11 -22.79
N LEU A 118 -2.10 9.93 -24.04
CA LEU A 118 -2.47 11.04 -24.94
C LEU A 118 -3.85 11.62 -24.64
N SER A 119 -4.77 10.80 -24.13
CA SER A 119 -6.14 11.22 -23.81
C SER A 119 -6.59 10.59 -22.49
N ILE A 120 -7.37 11.33 -21.74
CA ILE A 120 -8.06 10.86 -20.53
C ILE A 120 -9.55 10.70 -20.87
N PRO A 121 -10.21 9.60 -20.47
CA PRO A 121 -11.65 9.45 -20.65
C PRO A 121 -12.42 10.61 -19.98
N GLU A 122 -13.58 10.98 -20.52
CA GLU A 122 -14.41 12.09 -20.00
C GLU A 122 -14.74 11.91 -18.48
N LYS A 123 -15.00 10.70 -18.06
CA LYS A 123 -15.24 10.36 -16.62
C LYS A 123 -13.99 10.24 -15.79
N GLY A 124 -12.80 10.43 -16.38
CA GLY A 124 -11.52 10.17 -15.75
C GLY A 124 -11.14 8.70 -15.77
N CYS A 125 -9.99 8.38 -15.18
CA CYS A 125 -9.48 7.02 -15.01
C CYS A 125 -8.54 6.95 -13.79
N LEU A 126 -8.25 5.74 -13.33
CA LEU A 126 -7.37 5.54 -12.20
C LEU A 126 -5.90 5.66 -12.62
N GLY A 127 -5.15 6.49 -11.89
CA GLY A 127 -3.70 6.62 -11.97
C GLY A 127 -3.02 6.11 -10.70
N GLU A 128 -1.80 5.60 -10.84
CA GLU A 128 -0.95 5.10 -9.75
C GLU A 128 0.44 5.70 -9.83
N VAL A 129 0.98 6.14 -8.69
CA VAL A 129 2.33 6.70 -8.59
C VAL A 129 3.36 5.57 -8.67
N THR A 130 4.35 5.68 -9.57
CA THR A 130 5.36 4.64 -9.85
C THR A 130 6.79 5.06 -9.54
N VAL A 131 6.94 6.18 -8.84
CA VAL A 131 8.22 6.71 -8.33
C VAL A 131 8.18 6.76 -6.81
N PRO A 132 9.31 6.81 -6.10
CA PRO A 132 9.31 6.85 -4.63
C PRO A 132 8.41 7.92 -4.05
N TYR A 133 8.43 9.11 -4.65
CA TYR A 133 7.45 10.19 -4.42
C TYR A 133 7.39 11.14 -5.62
N ALA A 134 6.26 11.83 -5.75
CA ALA A 134 6.01 12.88 -6.73
C ALA A 134 5.45 14.10 -6.02
N ASN A 135 5.98 15.29 -6.34
CA ASN A 135 5.42 16.54 -5.83
C ASN A 135 4.09 16.84 -6.54
N ALA A 136 3.10 17.21 -5.76
CA ALA A 136 1.78 17.62 -6.20
C ALA A 136 1.55 19.10 -5.87
N TYR A 137 0.91 19.81 -6.78
CA TYR A 137 0.72 21.25 -6.73
C TYR A 137 -0.77 21.58 -6.88
N THR A 138 -1.18 22.75 -6.38
CA THR A 138 -2.56 23.24 -6.56
C THR A 138 -2.75 24.04 -7.85
N SER A 139 -1.65 24.44 -8.51
CA SER A 139 -1.65 25.10 -9.82
C SER A 139 -0.48 24.64 -10.69
N MET A 140 -0.46 25.03 -11.96
CA MET A 140 0.66 24.84 -12.87
C MET A 140 1.52 26.09 -13.03
N ASP A 141 1.30 27.13 -12.25
CA ASP A 141 2.05 28.39 -12.31
C ASP A 141 3.53 28.15 -11.99
N PRO A 142 4.47 28.90 -12.58
CA PRO A 142 5.90 28.74 -12.35
C PRO A 142 6.31 28.87 -10.87
N ASP A 143 5.66 29.76 -10.13
CA ASP A 143 5.93 30.06 -8.71
C ASP A 143 5.14 29.20 -7.73
N ARG A 144 4.55 28.10 -8.18
CA ARG A 144 3.73 27.20 -7.38
C ARG A 144 4.50 26.59 -6.21
N SER A 145 3.86 26.53 -5.07
CA SER A 145 4.35 25.77 -3.91
C SER A 145 3.90 24.30 -3.99
N ILE A 146 4.70 23.41 -3.40
CA ILE A 146 4.33 22.01 -3.21
C ILE A 146 3.18 21.96 -2.19
N ALA A 147 2.06 21.41 -2.60
CA ALA A 147 0.91 21.18 -1.72
C ALA A 147 1.06 19.87 -0.93
N HIS A 148 1.40 18.79 -1.64
CA HIS A 148 1.59 17.45 -1.06
C HIS A 148 2.74 16.72 -1.75
N ARG A 149 3.23 15.65 -1.11
CA ARG A 149 3.98 14.58 -1.76
C ARG A 149 3.09 13.36 -1.90
N PHE A 150 2.98 12.85 -3.13
CA PHE A 150 2.31 11.60 -3.44
C PHE A 150 3.32 10.49 -3.51
N TYR A 151 3.06 9.40 -2.86
CA TYR A 151 4.01 8.33 -2.62
C TYR A 151 3.77 7.11 -3.50
N TYR A 152 4.79 6.30 -3.68
CA TYR A 152 4.75 5.07 -4.44
C TYR A 152 3.53 4.21 -4.10
N ALA A 153 2.84 3.73 -5.14
CA ALA A 153 1.62 2.93 -5.06
C ALA A 153 0.40 3.64 -4.44
N SER A 154 0.47 4.97 -4.16
CA SER A 154 -0.76 5.75 -3.96
C SER A 154 -1.52 5.88 -5.27
N THR A 155 -2.83 5.97 -5.19
CA THR A 155 -3.72 6.00 -6.38
C THR A 155 -4.57 7.26 -6.38
N PHE A 156 -4.87 7.77 -7.57
CA PHE A 156 -5.64 8.98 -7.76
C PHE A 156 -6.56 8.87 -8.96
N TRP A 157 -7.69 9.56 -8.94
CA TRP A 157 -8.56 9.68 -10.10
C TRP A 157 -8.05 10.81 -10.99
N VAL A 158 -7.60 10.45 -12.20
CA VAL A 158 -7.05 11.38 -13.19
C VAL A 158 -8.19 11.93 -14.00
N MET A 159 -8.39 13.24 -13.94
CA MET A 159 -9.50 13.94 -14.60
C MET A 159 -9.12 14.52 -15.95
N ASP A 160 -7.85 14.92 -16.11
CA ASP A 160 -7.43 15.62 -17.32
C ASP A 160 -5.92 15.51 -17.55
N ARG A 161 -5.51 15.79 -18.78
CA ARG A 161 -4.14 15.92 -19.24
C ARG A 161 -3.91 17.34 -19.76
N LEU A 162 -3.00 18.06 -19.18
CA LEU A 162 -2.68 19.44 -19.49
C LEU A 162 -1.20 19.58 -19.91
N VAL A 163 -0.88 20.64 -20.66
CA VAL A 163 0.49 20.95 -21.07
C VAL A 163 0.77 22.38 -20.68
N ASP A 164 1.87 22.61 -19.96
CA ASP A 164 2.30 23.96 -19.61
C ASP A 164 3.02 24.67 -20.78
N SER A 165 3.36 25.94 -20.61
CA SER A 165 4.05 26.74 -21.62
C SER A 165 5.45 26.23 -21.99
N GLY A 166 6.05 25.41 -21.13
CA GLY A 166 7.33 24.74 -21.37
C GLY A 166 7.22 23.39 -22.08
N GLY A 167 6.00 22.93 -22.40
CA GLY A 167 5.75 21.65 -23.03
C GLY A 167 5.69 20.46 -22.05
N THR A 168 5.75 20.69 -20.74
CA THR A 168 5.64 19.65 -19.73
C THR A 168 4.20 19.16 -19.62
N VAL A 169 4.01 17.86 -19.62
CA VAL A 169 2.68 17.25 -19.44
C VAL A 169 2.38 17.04 -17.97
N TRP A 170 1.22 17.51 -17.57
CA TRP A 170 0.65 17.39 -16.24
C TRP A 170 -0.63 16.59 -16.26
N TYR A 171 -0.87 15.80 -15.21
CA TYR A 171 -2.20 15.24 -14.96
C TYR A 171 -2.89 16.01 -13.86
N LYS A 172 -4.16 16.33 -14.10
CA LYS A 172 -5.08 16.92 -13.14
C LYS A 172 -5.76 15.78 -12.37
N LEU A 173 -5.54 15.73 -11.07
CA LEU A 173 -6.03 14.69 -10.18
C LEU A 173 -7.15 15.22 -9.31
N LEU A 174 -8.17 14.41 -9.07
CA LEU A 174 -9.28 14.74 -8.18
C LEU A 174 -8.86 14.54 -6.73
N ASP A 175 -9.04 15.57 -5.91
CA ASP A 175 -9.08 15.44 -4.46
C ASP A 175 -10.55 15.28 -4.02
N ASP A 176 -10.89 14.08 -3.57
CA ASP A 176 -12.27 13.72 -3.23
C ASP A 176 -12.66 14.11 -1.79
N TYR A 177 -11.78 14.75 -1.02
CA TYR A 177 -12.05 15.26 0.31
C TYR A 177 -12.29 16.78 0.31
N TYR A 178 -11.34 17.57 -0.21
CA TYR A 178 -11.47 19.03 -0.29
C TYR A 178 -12.13 19.52 -1.58
N TYR A 179 -12.45 18.60 -2.51
CA TYR A 179 -13.06 18.90 -3.82
C TYR A 179 -12.23 19.89 -4.66
N GLN A 180 -10.92 19.79 -4.54
CA GLN A 180 -9.94 20.55 -5.31
C GLN A 180 -9.19 19.67 -6.30
N SER A 181 -8.28 20.26 -7.05
CA SER A 181 -7.45 19.53 -8.00
C SER A 181 -5.99 19.61 -7.60
N PHE A 182 -5.28 18.51 -7.79
CA PHE A 182 -3.82 18.49 -7.75
C PHE A 182 -3.25 18.30 -9.15
N TYR A 183 -2.08 18.87 -9.38
CA TYR A 183 -1.32 18.76 -10.62
C TYR A 183 -0.02 18.05 -10.36
N VAL A 184 0.26 16.98 -11.12
CA VAL A 184 1.46 16.15 -11.00
C VAL A 184 2.06 15.92 -12.37
N HIS A 185 3.40 15.86 -12.49
CA HIS A 185 4.07 15.51 -13.73
C HIS A 185 3.58 14.15 -14.25
N GLY A 186 3.12 14.12 -15.50
CA GLY A 186 2.51 12.93 -16.10
C GLY A 186 3.42 11.70 -16.13
N ILE A 187 4.74 11.90 -16.24
CA ILE A 187 5.71 10.78 -16.26
C ILE A 187 5.78 9.99 -14.94
N TYR A 188 5.27 10.52 -13.83
CA TYR A 188 5.29 9.85 -12.51
C TYR A 188 4.05 8.99 -12.25
N ILE A 189 3.02 9.14 -13.09
CA ILE A 189 1.73 8.45 -12.96
C ILE A 189 1.55 7.49 -14.13
N ARG A 190 1.29 6.22 -13.84
CA ARG A 190 0.78 5.29 -14.84
C ARG A 190 -0.75 5.23 -14.79
N MET A 191 -1.41 5.15 -15.91
CA MET A 191 -2.83 4.78 -15.93
C MET A 191 -2.96 3.29 -15.61
N VAL A 192 -3.86 2.97 -14.68
CA VAL A 192 -4.18 1.58 -14.33
C VAL A 192 -5.13 1.04 -15.38
N PRO A 193 -4.76 0.00 -16.14
CA PRO A 193 -5.64 -0.52 -17.19
C PRO A 193 -6.84 -1.27 -16.59
N ASP A 194 -7.95 -1.30 -17.27
CA ASP A 194 -9.19 -1.95 -16.83
C ASP A 194 -8.99 -3.43 -16.47
N SER A 195 -8.09 -4.12 -17.16
CA SER A 195 -7.73 -5.51 -16.87
C SER A 195 -7.14 -5.70 -15.45
N GLU A 196 -6.53 -4.66 -14.89
CA GLU A 196 -6.06 -4.64 -13.51
C GLU A 196 -7.15 -4.25 -12.49
N LEU A 197 -8.34 -3.85 -12.93
CA LEU A 197 -9.49 -3.48 -12.12
C LEU A 197 -10.60 -4.55 -12.14
N THR A 198 -10.55 -5.50 -13.06
CA THR A 198 -11.50 -6.60 -13.16
C THR A 198 -11.57 -7.42 -11.87
N ALA A 199 -12.75 -7.92 -11.55
CA ALA A 199 -12.97 -8.79 -10.38
C ALA A 199 -12.11 -10.05 -10.43
N ILE A 200 -11.68 -10.51 -9.26
CA ILE A 200 -11.04 -11.82 -9.06
C ILE A 200 -12.12 -12.80 -8.63
N SER A 201 -12.13 -14.01 -9.23
CA SER A 201 -13.16 -15.05 -9.00
C SER A 201 -14.59 -14.51 -9.14
N PRO A 202 -14.95 -13.90 -10.29
CA PRO A 202 -16.29 -13.31 -10.49
C PRO A 202 -17.42 -14.37 -10.46
N ASP A 203 -17.09 -15.63 -10.76
CA ASP A 203 -18.04 -16.75 -10.77
C ASP A 203 -18.31 -17.34 -9.38
N VAL A 204 -17.58 -16.91 -8.36
CA VAL A 204 -17.81 -17.31 -6.97
C VAL A 204 -18.80 -16.35 -6.34
N SER A 205 -19.93 -16.89 -5.86
CA SER A 205 -20.96 -16.10 -5.19
C SER A 205 -20.38 -15.35 -3.98
N PHE A 206 -20.84 -14.12 -3.75
CA PHE A 206 -20.46 -13.33 -2.56
C PHE A 206 -20.77 -14.05 -1.23
N GLU A 207 -21.77 -14.95 -1.20
CA GLU A 207 -22.08 -15.79 -0.03
C GLU A 207 -21.01 -16.86 0.23
N ASP A 208 -20.30 -17.30 -0.81
CA ASP A 208 -19.21 -18.27 -0.72
C ASP A 208 -17.85 -17.59 -0.41
N LYS A 209 -17.79 -16.25 -0.38
CA LYS A 209 -16.61 -15.47 -0.06
C LYS A 209 -16.63 -15.00 1.39
N LYS A 210 -15.50 -15.13 2.09
CA LYS A 210 -15.33 -14.70 3.47
C LYS A 210 -13.91 -14.21 3.74
N ILE A 211 -13.79 -13.07 4.40
CA ILE A 211 -12.54 -12.60 4.99
C ILE A 211 -12.54 -12.89 6.49
N VAL A 212 -11.44 -13.40 6.99
CA VAL A 212 -11.15 -13.51 8.43
C VAL A 212 -9.96 -12.66 8.74
N VAL A 213 -10.13 -11.69 9.65
CA VAL A 213 -9.06 -10.86 10.21
C VAL A 213 -8.79 -11.35 11.62
N ASP A 214 -7.59 -11.90 11.84
CA ASP A 214 -7.10 -12.33 13.14
C ASP A 214 -6.24 -11.20 13.74
N LEU A 215 -6.81 -10.48 14.72
CA LEU A 215 -6.16 -9.35 15.38
C LEU A 215 -4.98 -9.80 16.23
N GLY A 216 -5.01 -11.01 16.77
CA GLY A 216 -3.90 -11.55 17.56
C GLY A 216 -2.69 -11.88 16.70
N LYS A 217 -2.91 -12.40 15.49
CA LYS A 217 -1.84 -12.74 14.53
C LYS A 217 -1.51 -11.61 13.57
N GLN A 218 -2.28 -10.54 13.57
CA GLN A 218 -2.18 -9.44 12.60
C GLN A 218 -2.16 -9.96 11.16
N SER A 219 -3.15 -10.79 10.83
CA SER A 219 -3.28 -11.41 9.52
C SER A 219 -4.71 -11.34 8.99
N LEU A 220 -4.84 -11.29 7.67
CA LEU A 220 -6.08 -11.39 6.92
C LEU A 220 -6.01 -12.64 6.06
N THR A 221 -7.07 -13.46 6.08
CA THR A 221 -7.23 -14.61 5.19
C THR A 221 -8.56 -14.51 4.46
N ALA A 222 -8.52 -14.63 3.13
CA ALA A 222 -9.69 -14.73 2.28
C ALA A 222 -10.00 -16.21 1.97
N TYR A 223 -11.28 -16.56 2.01
CA TYR A 223 -11.76 -17.92 1.77
C TYR A 223 -12.82 -17.92 0.66
N GLU A 224 -12.75 -18.92 -0.20
CA GLU A 224 -13.83 -19.34 -1.10
C GLU A 224 -14.32 -20.71 -0.66
N ARG A 225 -15.58 -20.82 -0.23
CA ARG A 225 -16.17 -22.08 0.28
C ARG A 225 -15.28 -22.75 1.32
N GLU A 226 -14.85 -22.15 2.33
CA GLU A 226 -13.95 -22.66 3.39
C GLU A 226 -12.50 -22.97 2.93
N LYS A 227 -12.15 -22.80 1.66
CA LYS A 227 -10.78 -22.96 1.17
C LYS A 227 -10.05 -21.61 1.23
N PRO A 228 -8.89 -21.49 1.87
CA PRO A 228 -8.10 -20.27 1.84
C PRO A 228 -7.54 -20.04 0.42
N VAL A 229 -7.76 -18.84 -0.11
CA VAL A 229 -7.32 -18.44 -1.45
C VAL A 229 -6.32 -17.28 -1.42
N PHE A 230 -6.26 -16.54 -0.31
CA PHE A 230 -5.31 -15.44 -0.14
C PHE A 230 -5.03 -15.19 1.34
N MET A 231 -3.79 -14.79 1.64
CA MET A 231 -3.38 -14.35 2.98
C MET A 231 -2.50 -13.11 2.89
N ALA A 232 -2.62 -12.22 3.88
CA ALA A 232 -1.75 -11.07 4.02
C ALA A 232 -1.47 -10.75 5.49
N ARG A 233 -0.28 -10.21 5.77
CA ARG A 233 -0.03 -9.50 7.03
C ARG A 233 -0.72 -8.15 7.00
N ILE A 234 -1.24 -7.72 8.14
CA ILE A 234 -1.96 -6.45 8.28
C ILE A 234 -1.40 -5.62 9.42
N SER A 235 -1.86 -4.39 9.52
CA SER A 235 -1.77 -3.58 10.73
C SER A 235 -3.19 -3.10 11.07
N SER A 236 -3.73 -3.64 12.14
CA SER A 236 -5.05 -3.24 12.65
C SER A 236 -4.98 -1.94 13.46
N GLY A 237 -6.13 -1.44 13.86
CA GLY A 237 -6.24 -0.34 14.83
C GLY A 237 -5.60 -0.69 16.16
N VAL A 238 -4.97 0.31 16.77
CA VAL A 238 -4.39 0.22 18.10
C VAL A 238 -5.09 1.19 19.04
N ARG A 239 -5.30 0.75 20.26
CA ARG A 239 -5.75 1.65 21.32
C ARG A 239 -4.56 2.50 21.76
N LEU A 240 -4.53 3.72 21.28
CA LEU A 240 -3.55 4.71 21.70
C LEU A 240 -4.00 5.32 23.03
N SER A 241 -3.06 5.83 23.84
CA SER A 241 -3.34 6.53 25.09
C SER A 241 -4.18 7.79 24.89
N ASP A 242 -4.23 8.31 23.67
CA ASP A 242 -4.93 9.50 23.22
C ASP A 242 -6.28 9.20 22.54
N GLY A 243 -6.87 8.00 22.74
CA GLY A 243 -8.20 7.64 22.20
C GLY A 243 -8.21 6.97 20.83
N GLY A 244 -7.08 6.49 20.33
CA GLY A 244 -7.00 5.69 19.09
C GLY A 244 -7.93 4.48 19.15
N PHE A 245 -8.48 4.10 18.02
CA PHE A 245 -9.53 3.10 17.92
C PHE A 245 -8.93 1.74 17.57
N ALA A 246 -9.13 0.76 18.45
CA ALA A 246 -8.91 -0.63 18.08
C ALA A 246 -9.91 -1.02 16.96
N THR A 247 -9.46 -1.82 15.99
CA THR A 247 -10.39 -2.43 15.02
C THR A 247 -11.45 -3.25 15.79
N PRO A 248 -12.75 -2.95 15.65
CA PRO A 248 -13.77 -3.61 16.45
C PRO A 248 -13.96 -5.07 15.99
N LYS A 249 -13.98 -5.99 16.94
CA LYS A 249 -14.34 -7.40 16.71
C LYS A 249 -15.80 -7.52 16.30
N GLY A 250 -16.12 -8.50 15.47
CA GLY A 250 -17.50 -8.73 15.04
C GLY A 250 -17.63 -9.30 13.64
N TYR A 251 -18.86 -9.28 13.16
CA TYR A 251 -19.27 -9.74 11.83
C TYR A 251 -19.72 -8.55 11.00
N TYR A 252 -19.11 -8.40 9.84
CA TYR A 252 -19.33 -7.27 8.94
C TYR A 252 -19.50 -7.75 7.51
N ARG A 253 -19.85 -6.81 6.63
CA ARG A 253 -19.78 -6.96 5.18
C ARG A 253 -19.12 -5.72 4.57
N THR A 254 -18.45 -5.90 3.45
CA THR A 254 -18.02 -4.75 2.63
C THR A 254 -19.29 -4.02 2.14
N THR A 255 -19.29 -2.69 2.20
CA THR A 255 -20.47 -1.85 1.88
C THR A 255 -20.23 -0.97 0.67
N SER A 256 -19.13 -0.23 0.68
CA SER A 256 -18.75 0.68 -0.40
C SER A 256 -17.25 0.61 -0.64
N LYS A 257 -16.85 0.98 -1.86
CA LYS A 257 -15.46 0.87 -2.30
C LYS A 257 -15.04 2.09 -3.10
N ARG A 258 -13.75 2.43 -2.96
CA ARG A 258 -13.07 3.47 -3.73
C ARG A 258 -11.69 2.97 -4.14
N PRO A 259 -11.28 3.08 -5.41
CA PRO A 259 -9.91 2.70 -5.81
C PRO A 259 -8.85 3.69 -5.28
N CYS A 260 -9.28 4.89 -4.89
CA CYS A 260 -8.47 5.93 -4.25
C CYS A 260 -9.32 6.74 -3.27
N ARG A 261 -8.69 7.25 -2.20
CA ARG A 261 -9.34 8.12 -1.21
C ARG A 261 -8.34 9.07 -0.58
N HIS A 262 -8.71 10.34 -0.42
CA HIS A 262 -8.02 11.23 0.49
C HIS A 262 -8.59 11.04 1.89
N MET A 263 -7.82 10.45 2.80
CA MET A 263 -8.23 10.22 4.18
C MET A 263 -7.66 11.31 5.07
N VAL A 264 -8.55 12.02 5.77
CA VAL A 264 -8.19 13.10 6.68
C VAL A 264 -8.87 12.89 8.03
N SER A 265 -8.09 13.09 9.10
CA SER A 265 -8.59 13.25 10.44
C SER A 265 -7.97 14.53 11.01
N PRO A 266 -8.75 15.55 11.36
CA PRO A 266 -8.18 16.76 11.93
C PRO A 266 -7.54 16.47 13.28
N PRO A 267 -6.56 17.28 13.72
CA PRO A 267 -6.06 17.23 15.08
C PRO A 267 -7.18 17.42 16.11
N SER A 268 -7.13 16.65 17.18
CA SER A 268 -8.07 16.71 18.29
C SER A 268 -7.31 16.65 19.61
N GLU A 269 -8.00 16.81 20.73
CA GLU A 269 -7.41 16.59 22.07
C GLU A 269 -6.89 15.15 22.26
N TYR A 270 -7.31 14.22 21.39
CA TYR A 270 -6.97 12.80 21.45
C TYR A 270 -5.96 12.35 20.38
N GLY A 271 -5.38 13.27 19.59
CA GLY A 271 -4.39 12.89 18.58
C GLY A 271 -4.00 14.00 17.61
N SER A 272 -2.82 13.83 16.99
CA SER A 272 -2.26 14.81 16.04
C SER A 272 -3.01 14.88 14.70
N GLY A 273 -3.96 13.99 14.47
CA GLY A 273 -4.64 13.86 13.19
C GLY A 273 -3.75 13.23 12.10
N PHE A 274 -4.31 13.11 10.91
CA PHE A 274 -3.59 12.69 9.71
C PHE A 274 -4.20 13.30 8.45
N ASP A 275 -3.38 13.44 7.43
CA ASP A 275 -3.74 13.93 6.10
C ASP A 275 -3.03 13.03 5.07
N LEU A 276 -3.79 12.09 4.47
CA LEU A 276 -3.27 10.99 3.65
C LEU A 276 -3.95 10.98 2.27
N PRO A 277 -3.45 11.79 1.31
CA PRO A 277 -4.00 11.80 -0.05
C PRO A 277 -3.64 10.50 -0.80
N GLY A 278 -4.60 10.01 -1.58
CA GLY A 278 -4.37 8.88 -2.47
C GLY A 278 -4.22 7.53 -1.76
N VAL A 279 -4.90 7.32 -0.64
CA VAL A 279 -4.97 5.99 0.02
C VAL A 279 -5.57 4.98 -0.95
N PRO A 280 -4.82 3.91 -1.32
CA PRO A 280 -5.24 3.03 -2.40
C PRO A 280 -6.16 1.89 -1.93
N TRP A 281 -7.08 1.50 -2.81
CA TRP A 281 -7.85 0.26 -2.75
C TRP A 281 -8.72 0.11 -1.49
N VAL A 282 -9.55 1.13 -1.24
CA VAL A 282 -10.36 1.23 -0.03
C VAL A 282 -11.65 0.42 -0.15
N SER A 283 -11.90 -0.47 0.81
CA SER A 283 -13.12 -1.27 0.96
C SER A 283 -13.69 -1.07 2.36
N TYR A 284 -14.74 -0.26 2.48
CA TYR A 284 -15.39 0.05 3.75
C TYR A 284 -16.25 -1.12 4.24
N PHE A 285 -16.30 -1.32 5.57
CA PHE A 285 -17.11 -2.36 6.18
C PHE A 285 -17.87 -1.88 7.44
N THR A 286 -17.72 -0.63 7.85
CA THR A 286 -18.54 -0.01 8.89
C THR A 286 -19.10 1.33 8.42
N SER A 287 -20.15 1.80 9.08
CA SER A 287 -20.75 3.13 8.84
C SER A 287 -19.84 4.28 9.30
N GLU A 288 -18.98 4.02 10.28
CA GLU A 288 -18.04 4.98 10.86
C GLU A 288 -16.79 5.19 9.99
N GLY A 289 -16.68 4.48 8.85
CA GLY A 289 -15.60 4.66 7.90
C GLY A 289 -14.39 3.76 8.12
N ILE A 290 -14.52 2.68 8.92
CA ILE A 290 -13.45 1.69 9.03
C ILE A 290 -13.40 0.84 7.76
N ALA A 291 -12.19 0.66 7.21
CA ALA A 291 -11.98 0.03 5.92
C ALA A 291 -10.76 -0.91 5.89
N LEU A 292 -10.75 -1.79 4.90
CA LEU A 292 -9.56 -2.49 4.42
C LEU A 292 -8.93 -1.61 3.35
N HIS A 293 -7.62 -1.29 3.44
CA HIS A 293 -6.96 -0.44 2.43
C HIS A 293 -5.43 -0.60 2.41
N GLY A 294 -4.78 -0.11 1.37
CA GLY A 294 -3.33 -0.06 1.27
C GLY A 294 -2.73 1.08 2.11
N ALA A 295 -1.55 0.85 2.68
CA ALA A 295 -0.77 1.87 3.37
C ALA A 295 0.59 2.05 2.71
N TYR A 296 0.95 3.29 2.36
CA TYR A 296 2.25 3.68 1.79
C TYR A 296 3.14 4.40 2.81
N TRP A 297 2.61 4.72 4.01
CA TRP A 297 3.28 5.52 5.04
C TRP A 297 3.99 4.70 6.12
N HIS A 298 3.89 3.38 6.08
CA HIS A 298 4.65 2.46 6.92
C HIS A 298 4.82 1.10 6.24
N ASN A 299 5.74 0.30 6.76
CA ASN A 299 5.95 -1.09 6.33
C ASN A 299 6.02 -2.04 7.55
N ASN A 300 5.29 -1.70 8.63
CA ASN A 300 5.30 -2.44 9.89
C ASN A 300 4.13 -3.43 9.99
N PHE A 301 3.82 -4.12 8.91
CA PHE A 301 2.74 -5.10 8.89
C PHE A 301 3.04 -6.29 9.81
N GLY A 302 2.05 -6.68 10.60
CA GLY A 302 2.16 -7.65 11.70
C GLY A 302 2.15 -6.99 13.07
N VAL A 303 2.09 -5.65 13.12
CA VAL A 303 1.99 -4.84 14.35
C VAL A 303 0.81 -3.88 14.21
N PRO A 304 -0.09 -3.79 15.21
CA PRO A 304 -1.16 -2.80 15.20
C PRO A 304 -0.59 -1.38 15.10
N SER A 305 -1.08 -0.55 14.18
CA SER A 305 -0.57 0.80 13.95
C SER A 305 -1.54 1.74 13.24
N SER A 306 -2.83 1.39 13.14
CA SER A 306 -3.86 2.23 12.52
C SER A 306 -4.83 2.80 13.55
N HIS A 307 -5.70 3.73 13.10
CA HIS A 307 -6.77 4.34 13.90
C HIS A 307 -8.11 3.57 13.82
N GLY A 308 -8.08 2.27 13.48
CA GLY A 308 -9.27 1.42 13.36
C GLY A 308 -9.34 0.64 12.06
N CYS A 309 -8.82 1.18 10.98
CA CYS A 309 -8.76 0.51 9.69
C CYS A 309 -7.81 -0.71 9.72
N VAL A 310 -7.95 -1.58 8.75
CA VAL A 310 -7.07 -2.72 8.53
C VAL A 310 -6.13 -2.36 7.37
N ASN A 311 -4.91 -1.95 7.72
CA ASN A 311 -3.88 -1.57 6.77
C ASN A 311 -3.15 -2.81 6.23
N MET A 312 -2.83 -2.80 4.96
CA MET A 312 -2.02 -3.82 4.31
C MET A 312 -1.12 -3.21 3.23
N THR A 313 -0.24 -3.98 2.61
CA THR A 313 0.52 -3.47 1.47
C THR A 313 -0.44 -3.02 0.36
N PRO A 314 -0.10 -2.00 -0.44
CA PRO A 314 -0.97 -1.55 -1.55
C PRO A 314 -1.36 -2.69 -2.49
N GLN A 315 -0.46 -3.63 -2.73
CA GLN A 315 -0.71 -4.78 -3.58
C GLN A 315 -1.71 -5.76 -2.95
N ALA A 316 -1.55 -6.07 -1.66
CA ALA A 316 -2.52 -6.92 -0.95
C ALA A 316 -3.91 -6.27 -0.93
N ALA A 317 -3.96 -4.95 -0.69
CA ALA A 317 -5.20 -4.19 -0.74
C ALA A 317 -5.85 -4.21 -2.14
N LYS A 318 -5.04 -4.10 -3.21
CA LYS A 318 -5.52 -4.24 -4.59
C LYS A 318 -6.15 -5.60 -4.83
N TRP A 319 -5.53 -6.68 -4.35
CA TRP A 319 -6.08 -8.02 -4.47
C TRP A 319 -7.41 -8.11 -3.72
N VAL A 320 -7.47 -7.69 -2.46
CA VAL A 320 -8.69 -7.69 -1.63
C VAL A 320 -9.78 -6.84 -2.26
N TYR A 321 -9.45 -5.65 -2.75
CA TYR A 321 -10.38 -4.76 -3.45
C TYR A 321 -11.02 -5.43 -4.67
N ARG A 322 -10.24 -6.10 -5.51
CA ARG A 322 -10.72 -6.77 -6.72
C ARG A 322 -11.51 -8.03 -6.43
N TRP A 323 -11.20 -8.72 -5.32
CA TRP A 323 -11.82 -9.99 -4.98
C TRP A 323 -13.12 -9.83 -4.18
N THR A 324 -13.25 -8.77 -3.38
CA THR A 324 -14.45 -8.52 -2.56
C THR A 324 -15.59 -7.95 -3.40
N ASP A 325 -16.83 -8.27 -3.00
CA ASP A 325 -18.04 -7.63 -3.48
C ASP A 325 -18.37 -6.38 -2.62
N PRO A 326 -19.08 -5.35 -3.12
CA PRO A 326 -19.54 -5.26 -4.50
C PRO A 326 -18.37 -5.04 -5.49
N ASN A 327 -18.51 -5.58 -6.70
CA ASN A 327 -17.56 -5.30 -7.78
C ASN A 327 -17.71 -3.85 -8.24
N VAL A 328 -16.58 -3.17 -8.45
CA VAL A 328 -16.55 -1.77 -8.88
C VAL A 328 -16.23 -1.71 -10.38
N PRO A 329 -17.12 -1.14 -11.20
CA PRO A 329 -16.81 -0.90 -12.61
C PRO A 329 -15.56 -0.01 -12.76
N PRO A 330 -14.66 -0.29 -13.73
CA PRO A 330 -13.40 0.46 -13.91
C PRO A 330 -13.57 1.96 -14.06
N GLU A 331 -14.70 2.40 -14.63
CA GLU A 331 -15.03 3.81 -14.85
C GLU A 331 -15.57 4.54 -13.62
N ASN A 332 -15.66 3.85 -12.47
CA ASN A 332 -16.21 4.42 -11.23
C ASN A 332 -15.12 4.62 -10.17
N TYR A 333 -15.00 5.85 -9.66
CA TYR A 333 -14.13 6.13 -8.50
C TYR A 333 -14.81 5.87 -7.15
N TYR A 334 -16.11 5.57 -7.16
CA TYR A 334 -16.90 5.20 -5.99
C TYR A 334 -18.01 4.25 -6.38
N TYR A 335 -18.22 3.23 -5.57
CA TYR A 335 -19.36 2.33 -5.72
C TYR A 335 -19.84 1.84 -4.35
N ALA A 336 -21.16 1.83 -4.15
CA ALA A 336 -21.82 1.24 -3.01
C ALA A 336 -22.83 0.19 -3.49
N GLY A 337 -22.87 -0.96 -2.85
CA GLY A 337 -23.77 -2.05 -3.21
C GLY A 337 -24.50 -2.61 -2.01
N SER A 338 -25.65 -3.24 -2.26
CA SER A 338 -26.47 -3.87 -1.23
C SER A 338 -25.90 -5.21 -0.73
N TYR A 339 -24.99 -5.82 -1.49
CA TYR A 339 -24.42 -7.14 -1.22
C TYR A 339 -22.89 -7.03 -1.19
N GLY A 340 -22.30 -7.39 -0.06
CA GLY A 340 -20.87 -7.35 0.14
C GLY A 340 -20.31 -8.63 0.74
N THR A 341 -19.02 -8.84 0.54
CA THR A 341 -18.29 -9.98 1.10
C THR A 341 -18.31 -9.96 2.62
N ARG A 342 -18.54 -11.11 3.24
CA ARG A 342 -18.52 -11.29 4.70
C ARG A 342 -17.12 -11.06 5.27
N ILE A 343 -17.05 -10.34 6.39
CA ILE A 343 -15.81 -10.09 7.14
C ILE A 343 -16.03 -10.52 8.58
N VAL A 344 -15.11 -11.31 9.10
CA VAL A 344 -15.07 -11.72 10.52
C VAL A 344 -13.80 -11.10 11.12
N ILE A 345 -13.95 -10.28 12.14
CA ILE A 345 -12.86 -9.69 12.92
C ILE A 345 -12.82 -10.40 14.29
N GLN A 346 -11.71 -11.10 14.61
CA GLN A 346 -11.57 -11.92 15.83
C GLN A 346 -10.26 -11.68 16.58
#